data_36c7c22187780d4848a6666422d9d3b6
#
_entry.id   36c7c22187780d4848a6666422d9d3b6
#
_cell.length_a   1.000
_cell.length_b   1.000
_cell.length_c   1.000
_cell.angle_alpha   90.00
_cell.angle_beta   90.00
_cell.angle_gamma   90.00
#
_symmetry.space_group_name_H-M   'P 1'
#
loop_
_entity.id
_entity.type
_entity.pdbx_description
1 polymer ?
#
loop_
_entity_poly.entity_id
_entity_poly.type
_entity_poly.pdbx_seq_one_letter_code
_entity_poly.pdbx_strand_id
1 'polypeptide(L)'
;MDKSFLITTGNQHQYVYSDALCYFLYVPEEMATVMEHMDASLVDRTNYYERKLKFLKEHCFFEKREVTFQTDYSEELVKRNLAGLRQLLIEVTDRCNLECKYCGYGEFYSNYDRRETGDQSFENVKLLVDYLTKLWCSDYNVSHKNEITIGFYGGEPLLNMKLVKETIAYIESLNLPSLIFNYNTTTNAMLLDRYMDYLVEKNFSILISLDGNEVQSAYRVDKHGNSSFSRVVRNVKKLQETYPDYFEKKVNFNSVLHDKNSVDQIYSYIKTNFDKT
;
A
#
# COMPACT_ATOMS: atom_id res chain seq x y z
N MET A 1 -24.09 24.87 -8.12
CA MET A 1 -23.81 23.63 -7.41
C MET A 1 -22.35 23.29 -7.55
N ASP A 2 -21.57 23.44 -6.49
CA ASP A 2 -20.22 22.97 -6.47
C ASP A 2 -20.27 21.43 -6.46
N LYS A 3 -19.78 20.85 -7.53
CA LYS A 3 -19.68 19.45 -7.94
C LYS A 3 -19.92 18.42 -6.84
N SER A 4 -21.18 18.08 -6.58
CA SER A 4 -21.53 16.77 -6.07
C SER A 4 -21.06 15.76 -7.13
N PHE A 5 -20.17 14.84 -6.77
CA PHE A 5 -19.62 13.89 -7.73
C PHE A 5 -20.70 12.86 -8.09
N LEU A 6 -21.31 13.03 -9.26
CA LEU A 6 -22.16 12.00 -9.84
C LEU A 6 -21.24 10.92 -10.40
N ILE A 7 -21.37 9.70 -9.87
CA ILE A 7 -20.57 8.54 -10.27
C ILE A 7 -21.48 7.59 -11.02
N THR A 8 -21.10 7.23 -12.25
CA THR A 8 -21.79 6.20 -13.03
C THR A 8 -20.99 4.91 -13.00
N THR A 9 -21.61 3.81 -12.59
CA THR A 9 -21.00 2.49 -12.56
C THR A 9 -21.02 1.81 -13.94
N GLY A 10 -20.26 0.73 -14.11
CA GLY A 10 -20.25 -0.07 -15.34
C GLY A 10 -21.64 -0.64 -15.73
N ASN A 11 -22.55 -0.82 -14.76
CA ASN A 11 -23.94 -1.23 -14.97
C ASN A 11 -24.90 -0.06 -15.19
N GLN A 12 -24.38 1.13 -15.52
CA GLN A 12 -25.13 2.37 -15.76
C GLN A 12 -25.94 2.88 -14.55
N HIS A 13 -25.65 2.38 -13.34
CA HIS A 13 -26.24 2.94 -12.12
C HIS A 13 -25.55 4.23 -11.73
N GLN A 14 -26.33 5.24 -11.34
CA GLN A 14 -25.81 6.53 -10.92
C GLN A 14 -25.89 6.68 -9.40
N TYR A 15 -24.85 7.28 -8.84
CA TYR A 15 -24.74 7.59 -7.41
C TYR A 15 -24.19 9.00 -7.22
N VAL A 16 -24.66 9.67 -6.18
CA VAL A 16 -24.06 10.93 -5.73
C VAL A 16 -23.40 10.71 -4.39
N TYR A 17 -22.18 11.21 -4.24
CA TYR A 17 -21.43 11.16 -2.98
C TYR A 17 -21.61 12.45 -2.20
N SER A 18 -21.91 12.34 -0.91
CA SER A 18 -21.89 13.45 0.05
C SER A 18 -20.59 13.41 0.85
N ASP A 19 -19.77 14.44 0.71
CA ASP A 19 -18.53 14.58 1.49
C ASP A 19 -18.84 14.89 2.97
N ALA A 20 -19.87 15.73 3.22
CA ALA A 20 -20.28 16.09 4.59
C ALA A 20 -20.74 14.90 5.41
N LEU A 21 -21.49 13.97 4.80
CA LEU A 21 -22.06 12.81 5.48
C LEU A 21 -21.27 11.52 5.24
N CYS A 22 -20.24 11.54 4.40
CA CYS A 22 -19.46 10.35 3.99
C CYS A 22 -20.37 9.23 3.47
N TYR A 23 -21.37 9.56 2.64
CA TYR A 23 -22.42 8.64 2.24
C TYR A 23 -22.67 8.69 0.73
N PHE A 24 -22.99 7.52 0.14
CA PHE A 24 -23.44 7.39 -1.24
C PHE A 24 -24.94 7.28 -1.30
N LEU A 25 -25.58 8.07 -2.17
CA LEU A 25 -27.00 7.97 -2.47
C LEU A 25 -27.17 7.47 -3.90
N TYR A 26 -28.00 6.42 -4.08
CA TYR A 26 -28.43 6.00 -5.42
C TYR A 26 -29.31 7.06 -6.06
N VAL A 27 -29.03 7.39 -7.30
CA VAL A 27 -29.72 8.41 -8.09
C VAL A 27 -30.48 7.72 -9.23
N PRO A 28 -31.80 7.55 -9.14
CA PRO A 28 -32.63 7.12 -10.28
C PRO A 28 -32.56 8.14 -11.42
N GLU A 29 -32.87 7.72 -12.64
CA GLU A 29 -32.81 8.54 -13.86
C GLU A 29 -33.64 9.83 -13.72
N GLU A 30 -34.83 9.72 -13.14
CA GLU A 30 -35.72 10.88 -12.91
C GLU A 30 -35.12 11.88 -11.91
N MET A 31 -34.38 11.38 -10.90
CA MET A 31 -33.67 12.24 -9.95
C MET A 31 -32.48 12.92 -10.61
N ALA A 32 -31.74 12.21 -11.47
CA ALA A 32 -30.63 12.76 -12.23
C ALA A 32 -31.10 13.93 -13.11
N THR A 33 -32.20 13.75 -13.82
CA THR A 33 -32.81 14.79 -14.66
C THR A 33 -33.16 16.03 -13.83
N VAL A 34 -33.76 15.86 -12.66
CA VAL A 34 -34.06 16.98 -11.77
C VAL A 34 -32.77 17.65 -11.26
N MET A 35 -31.74 16.92 -11.00
CA MET A 35 -30.43 17.48 -10.55
C MET A 35 -29.75 18.31 -11.64
N GLU A 36 -29.85 17.92 -12.90
CA GLU A 36 -29.31 18.67 -14.04
C GLU A 36 -29.99 20.00 -14.29
N HIS A 37 -31.33 20.09 -14.01
CA HIS A 37 -32.16 21.28 -14.28
C HIS A 37 -32.31 22.18 -13.05
N MET A 38 -31.60 21.98 -11.98
CA MET A 38 -31.80 22.69 -10.70
C MET A 38 -31.49 24.20 -10.69
N ASP A 39 -31.01 24.79 -11.77
CA ASP A 39 -30.84 26.25 -11.91
C ASP A 39 -32.12 26.96 -12.42
N ALA A 40 -33.15 26.23 -12.76
CA ALA A 40 -34.40 26.79 -13.21
C ALA A 40 -35.32 27.13 -12.02
N SER A 41 -35.77 28.34 -11.97
CA SER A 41 -36.66 28.94 -10.94
C SER A 41 -38.09 28.38 -10.88
N LEU A 42 -38.34 27.24 -11.47
CA LEU A 42 -39.66 26.57 -11.57
C LEU A 42 -39.56 25.18 -10.93
N VAL A 43 -39.61 25.15 -9.61
CA VAL A 43 -39.74 23.89 -8.85
C VAL A 43 -41.22 23.58 -8.70
N ASP A 44 -41.71 22.59 -9.44
CA ASP A 44 -43.06 22.04 -9.23
C ASP A 44 -43.02 21.24 -7.91
N ARG A 45 -43.61 21.79 -6.86
CA ARG A 45 -43.66 21.21 -5.50
C ARG A 45 -44.36 19.84 -5.42
N THR A 46 -44.94 19.35 -6.51
CA THR A 46 -45.63 18.06 -6.61
C THR A 46 -44.70 16.91 -6.93
N ASN A 47 -43.54 17.18 -7.53
CA ASN A 47 -42.58 16.14 -7.90
C ASN A 47 -41.86 15.56 -6.68
N TYR A 48 -41.89 14.23 -6.54
CA TYR A 48 -41.26 13.52 -5.43
C TYR A 48 -39.74 13.79 -5.36
N TYR A 49 -39.03 13.75 -6.48
CA TYR A 49 -37.59 13.92 -6.51
C TYR A 49 -37.14 15.36 -6.23
N GLU A 50 -37.93 16.34 -6.59
CA GLU A 50 -37.69 17.74 -6.21
C GLU A 50 -37.81 17.93 -4.68
N ARG A 51 -38.84 17.37 -4.07
CA ARG A 51 -38.97 17.37 -2.60
C ARG A 51 -37.83 16.63 -1.91
N LYS A 52 -37.42 15.49 -2.48
CA LYS A 52 -36.29 14.70 -1.96
C LYS A 52 -34.97 15.48 -2.04
N LEU A 53 -34.70 16.15 -3.16
CA LEU A 53 -33.51 17.00 -3.31
C LEU A 53 -33.52 18.19 -2.38
N LYS A 54 -34.68 18.83 -2.19
CA LYS A 54 -34.84 19.90 -1.21
C LYS A 54 -34.52 19.39 0.21
N PHE A 55 -35.12 18.26 0.59
CA PHE A 55 -34.84 17.62 1.88
C PHE A 55 -33.34 17.33 2.07
N LEU A 56 -32.68 16.76 1.05
CA LEU A 56 -31.22 16.46 1.10
C LEU A 56 -30.39 17.74 1.26
N LYS A 57 -30.77 18.85 0.61
CA LYS A 57 -30.13 20.16 0.78
C LYS A 57 -30.31 20.70 2.20
N GLU A 58 -31.53 20.68 2.71
CA GLU A 58 -31.85 21.14 4.07
C GLU A 58 -31.16 20.33 5.16
N HIS A 59 -30.73 19.08 4.84
CA HIS A 59 -30.01 18.18 5.74
C HIS A 59 -28.51 18.07 5.39
N CYS A 60 -27.95 19.12 4.80
CA CYS A 60 -26.51 19.25 4.56
C CYS A 60 -25.87 18.18 3.66
N PHE A 61 -26.69 17.42 2.89
CA PHE A 61 -26.17 16.33 2.05
C PHE A 61 -25.18 16.84 0.97
N PHE A 62 -25.33 18.05 0.48
CA PHE A 62 -24.48 18.64 -0.57
C PHE A 62 -23.48 19.66 -0.03
N GLU A 63 -23.35 19.77 1.28
CA GLU A 63 -22.37 20.66 1.89
C GLU A 63 -20.97 20.05 1.83
N LYS A 64 -19.97 20.94 1.82
CA LYS A 64 -18.58 20.51 2.01
C LYS A 64 -18.30 20.32 3.48
N ARG A 65 -17.62 19.23 3.81
CA ARG A 65 -17.10 19.04 5.15
C ARG A 65 -15.96 20.03 5.39
N GLU A 66 -16.13 20.96 6.32
CA GLU A 66 -15.00 21.73 6.83
C GLU A 66 -14.14 20.79 7.71
N VAL A 67 -13.03 20.36 7.17
CA VAL A 67 -12.06 19.57 7.92
C VAL A 67 -11.16 20.54 8.68
N THR A 68 -11.45 20.75 9.94
CA THR A 68 -10.52 21.41 10.85
C THR A 68 -9.53 20.38 11.36
N PHE A 69 -8.27 20.47 10.92
CA PHE A 69 -7.19 19.68 11.50
C PHE A 69 -6.82 20.27 12.86
N GLN A 70 -7.37 19.70 13.92
CA GLN A 70 -6.84 19.95 15.26
C GLN A 70 -5.74 18.92 15.53
N THR A 71 -4.49 19.32 15.34
CA THR A 71 -3.34 18.50 15.68
C THR A 71 -2.74 19.01 16.98
N ASP A 72 -3.04 18.32 18.05
CA ASP A 72 -2.37 18.54 19.34
C ASP A 72 -1.17 17.58 19.42
N TYR A 73 -0.08 17.94 18.76
CA TYR A 73 1.18 17.19 18.80
C TYR A 73 1.97 17.60 20.05
N SER A 74 1.63 17.03 21.19
CA SER A 74 2.50 17.12 22.35
C SER A 74 3.67 16.13 22.22
N GLU A 75 4.82 16.46 22.79
CA GLU A 75 5.97 15.55 22.84
C GLU A 75 5.61 14.21 23.49
N GLU A 76 4.76 14.24 24.50
CA GLU A 76 4.25 13.04 25.18
C GLU A 76 3.42 12.15 24.23
N LEU A 77 2.51 12.75 23.45
CA LEU A 77 1.71 12.00 22.47
C LEU A 77 2.59 11.35 21.42
N VAL A 78 3.61 12.06 20.90
CA VAL A 78 4.57 11.51 19.94
C VAL A 78 5.34 10.33 20.54
N LYS A 79 5.87 10.48 21.76
CA LYS A 79 6.59 9.39 22.45
C LYS A 79 5.69 8.16 22.68
N ARG A 80 4.44 8.36 23.07
CA ARG A 80 3.46 7.28 23.25
C ARG A 80 3.17 6.55 21.96
N ASN A 81 2.97 7.29 20.87
CA ASN A 81 2.72 6.69 19.56
C ASN A 81 3.93 5.90 19.03
N LEU A 82 5.15 6.41 19.23
CA LEU A 82 6.38 5.71 18.86
C LEU A 82 6.64 4.50 19.76
N ALA A 83 6.33 4.58 21.05
CA ALA A 83 6.44 3.46 21.98
C ALA A 83 5.46 2.33 21.63
N GLY A 84 4.26 2.67 21.15
CA GLY A 84 3.24 1.72 20.68
C GLY A 84 3.38 1.31 19.22
N LEU A 85 4.48 1.66 18.53
CA LEU A 85 4.72 1.37 17.13
C LEU A 85 4.72 -0.13 16.87
N ARG A 86 3.87 -0.58 15.92
CA ARG A 86 3.75 -2.00 15.55
C ARG A 86 4.55 -2.36 14.29
N GLN A 87 4.84 -1.37 13.48
CA GLN A 87 5.61 -1.55 12.26
C GLN A 87 6.59 -0.39 12.08
N LEU A 88 7.85 -0.71 11.87
CA LEU A 88 8.89 0.18 11.41
C LEU A 88 9.25 -0.22 9.98
N LEU A 89 9.03 0.68 9.03
CA LEU A 89 9.42 0.48 7.64
C LEU A 89 10.72 1.24 7.37
N ILE A 90 11.74 0.51 6.92
CA ILE A 90 13.06 1.05 6.61
C ILE A 90 13.23 1.02 5.09
N GLU A 91 13.37 2.20 4.48
CA GLU A 91 13.82 2.31 3.11
C GLU A 91 15.33 2.09 3.05
N VAL A 92 15.74 0.90 2.59
CA VAL A 92 17.14 0.49 2.61
C VAL A 92 17.96 1.02 1.43
N THR A 93 17.27 1.35 0.34
CA THR A 93 17.84 1.94 -0.87
C THR A 93 16.73 2.53 -1.74
N ASP A 94 17.00 3.62 -2.42
CA ASP A 94 16.12 4.16 -3.47
C ASP A 94 16.41 3.53 -4.85
N ARG A 95 17.50 2.76 -4.97
CA ARG A 95 17.87 2.07 -6.22
C ARG A 95 16.91 0.92 -6.54
N CYS A 96 16.63 0.73 -7.82
CA CYS A 96 15.91 -0.43 -8.33
C CYS A 96 16.61 -1.01 -9.55
N ASN A 97 16.51 -2.32 -9.74
CA ASN A 97 16.96 -3.03 -10.94
C ASN A 97 15.88 -3.13 -12.02
N LEU A 98 14.68 -2.56 -11.77
CA LEU A 98 13.60 -2.39 -12.74
C LEU A 98 13.28 -0.90 -12.94
N GLU A 99 12.66 -0.59 -14.08
CA GLU A 99 12.06 0.69 -14.46
C GLU A 99 10.59 0.48 -14.85
N CYS A 100 9.78 0.04 -13.87
CA CYS A 100 8.35 -0.18 -14.10
C CYS A 100 7.69 1.13 -14.53
N LYS A 101 6.93 1.12 -15.63
CA LYS A 101 6.36 2.33 -16.24
C LYS A 101 5.39 3.09 -15.36
N TYR A 102 4.73 2.41 -14.42
CA TYR A 102 3.80 3.02 -13.46
C TYR A 102 4.43 3.34 -12.10
N CYS A 103 5.74 3.15 -11.95
CA CYS A 103 6.43 3.36 -10.67
C CYS A 103 6.32 4.82 -10.24
N GLY A 104 6.01 5.08 -8.96
CA GLY A 104 5.96 6.42 -8.40
C GLY A 104 7.31 7.18 -8.48
N TYR A 105 8.41 6.47 -8.70
CA TYR A 105 9.74 7.03 -8.98
C TYR A 105 10.11 6.96 -10.48
N GLY A 106 9.15 6.69 -11.36
CA GLY A 106 9.36 6.58 -12.79
C GLY A 106 9.13 7.89 -13.54
N GLU A 107 9.16 7.78 -14.88
CA GLU A 107 9.08 8.94 -15.77
C GLU A 107 7.82 9.81 -15.62
N PHE A 108 6.68 9.24 -15.20
CA PHE A 108 5.43 9.98 -15.00
C PHE A 108 5.42 10.86 -13.74
N TYR A 109 6.39 10.69 -12.84
CA TYR A 109 6.49 11.41 -11.56
C TYR A 109 7.81 12.17 -11.43
N SER A 110 8.40 12.58 -12.55
CA SER A 110 9.74 13.21 -12.60
C SER A 110 9.88 14.53 -11.82
N ASN A 111 8.77 15.16 -11.47
CA ASN A 111 8.71 16.42 -10.72
C ASN A 111 8.33 16.25 -9.24
N TYR A 112 8.15 15.02 -8.77
CA TYR A 112 7.71 14.73 -7.41
C TYR A 112 8.90 14.38 -6.49
N ASP A 113 9.52 13.24 -6.69
CA ASP A 113 10.67 12.79 -5.91
C ASP A 113 11.67 12.11 -6.85
N ARG A 114 12.92 12.58 -6.86
CA ARG A 114 13.95 11.99 -7.71
C ARG A 114 14.75 11.01 -6.88
N ARG A 115 14.85 9.78 -7.35
CA ARG A 115 15.80 8.81 -6.79
C ARG A 115 17.22 9.33 -6.95
N GLU A 116 17.88 9.53 -5.82
CA GLU A 116 19.28 9.98 -5.79
C GLU A 116 20.28 8.81 -5.89
N THR A 117 19.77 7.57 -6.13
CA THR A 117 20.57 6.35 -6.18
C THR A 117 21.39 6.08 -4.91
N GLY A 118 20.83 6.45 -3.75
CA GLY A 118 21.45 6.30 -2.44
C GLY A 118 21.13 4.96 -1.77
N ASP A 119 22.03 4.55 -0.90
CA ASP A 119 21.81 3.49 0.07
C ASP A 119 21.68 4.10 1.47
N GLN A 120 20.72 3.63 2.25
CA GLN A 120 20.62 4.02 3.65
C GLN A 120 21.84 3.48 4.44
N SER A 121 22.34 4.29 5.38
CA SER A 121 23.46 3.87 6.21
C SER A 121 23.03 3.06 7.42
N PHE A 122 23.88 2.13 7.84
CA PHE A 122 23.61 1.35 9.05
C PHE A 122 23.62 2.24 10.31
N GLU A 123 24.45 3.27 10.34
CA GLU A 123 24.54 4.22 11.46
C GLU A 123 23.22 4.94 11.71
N ASN A 124 22.55 5.37 10.64
CA ASN A 124 21.24 6.04 10.75
C ASN A 124 20.17 5.06 11.26
N VAL A 125 20.14 3.83 10.70
CA VAL A 125 19.21 2.79 11.14
C VAL A 125 19.45 2.43 12.60
N LYS A 126 20.71 2.27 12.99
CA LYS A 126 21.11 1.98 14.37
C LYS A 126 20.64 3.07 15.32
N LEU A 127 20.88 4.35 14.98
CA LEU A 127 20.45 5.48 15.80
C LEU A 127 18.93 5.48 16.02
N LEU A 128 18.16 5.21 14.97
CA LEU A 128 16.70 5.11 15.05
C LEU A 128 16.25 3.92 15.92
N VAL A 129 16.85 2.75 15.73
CA VAL A 129 16.54 1.55 16.51
C VAL A 129 16.87 1.77 17.99
N ASP A 130 18.03 2.37 18.29
CA ASP A 130 18.43 2.71 19.67
C ASP A 130 17.42 3.65 20.35
N TYR A 131 16.95 4.64 19.63
CA TYR A 131 15.94 5.57 20.13
C TYR A 131 14.60 4.87 20.38
N LEU A 132 14.12 4.09 19.41
CA LEU A 132 12.86 3.36 19.52
C LEU A 132 12.90 2.29 20.59
N THR A 133 14.02 1.59 20.76
CA THR A 133 14.20 0.57 21.82
C THR A 133 13.98 1.18 23.21
N LYS A 134 14.50 2.39 23.46
CA LYS A 134 14.27 3.09 24.72
C LYS A 134 12.78 3.36 24.97
N LEU A 135 12.04 3.72 23.92
CA LEU A 135 10.60 3.97 24.00
C LEU A 135 9.80 2.66 24.15
N TRP A 136 10.15 1.61 23.39
CA TRP A 136 9.48 0.32 23.48
C TRP A 136 9.62 -0.33 24.85
N CYS A 137 10.73 -0.10 25.54
CA CYS A 137 11.01 -0.60 26.90
C CYS A 137 10.61 0.39 28.01
N SER A 138 9.93 1.49 27.68
CA SER A 138 9.51 2.50 28.65
C SER A 138 8.02 2.38 29.03
N ASP A 139 7.61 3.11 30.08
CA ASP A 139 6.21 3.21 30.52
C ASP A 139 5.29 3.89 29.48
N TYR A 140 5.84 4.50 28.44
CA TYR A 140 5.07 5.00 27.30
C TYR A 140 4.46 3.87 26.47
N ASN A 141 5.05 2.67 26.51
CA ASN A 141 4.53 1.51 25.81
C ASN A 141 3.38 0.87 26.58
N VAL A 142 2.17 1.28 26.26
CA VAL A 142 0.93 0.72 26.82
C VAL A 142 0.33 -0.40 25.96
N SER A 143 1.07 -0.87 24.96
CA SER A 143 0.61 -1.91 24.05
C SER A 143 0.56 -3.27 24.75
N HIS A 144 -0.56 -3.98 24.62
CA HIS A 144 -0.70 -5.35 25.12
C HIS A 144 0.01 -6.39 24.24
N LYS A 145 0.42 -6.01 23.02
CA LYS A 145 1.15 -6.86 22.08
C LYS A 145 2.56 -6.33 21.95
N ASN A 146 3.51 -7.13 22.36
CA ASN A 146 4.94 -6.81 22.27
C ASN A 146 5.53 -7.27 20.92
N GLU A 147 4.75 -7.26 19.86
CA GLU A 147 5.16 -7.65 18.51
C GLU A 147 5.43 -6.40 17.67
N ILE A 148 6.63 -6.34 17.10
CA ILE A 148 7.07 -5.27 16.23
C ILE A 148 7.51 -5.87 14.90
N THR A 149 6.93 -5.39 13.81
CA THR A 149 7.34 -5.80 12.47
C THR A 149 8.34 -4.79 11.91
N ILE A 150 9.53 -5.27 11.55
CA ILE A 150 10.53 -4.49 10.83
C ILE A 150 10.38 -4.80 9.34
N GLY A 151 9.92 -3.81 8.58
CA GLY A 151 9.75 -3.89 7.14
C GLY A 151 10.96 -3.31 6.40
N PHE A 152 11.41 -4.01 5.38
CA PHE A 152 12.45 -3.52 4.49
C PHE A 152 11.84 -3.20 3.13
N TYR A 153 12.02 -1.96 2.70
CA TYR A 153 11.41 -1.40 1.50
C TYR A 153 12.41 -0.54 0.73
N GLY A 154 11.94 0.14 -0.31
CA GLY A 154 12.71 1.07 -1.12
C GLY A 154 12.45 0.89 -2.60
N GLY A 155 13.42 1.16 -3.44
CA GLY A 155 13.35 0.79 -4.84
C GLY A 155 13.22 -0.72 -5.01
N GLU A 156 14.31 -1.45 -4.74
CA GLU A 156 14.31 -2.90 -4.58
C GLU A 156 15.19 -3.27 -3.36
N PRO A 157 14.59 -3.71 -2.26
CA PRO A 157 15.33 -3.92 -1.01
C PRO A 157 16.40 -5.02 -1.09
N LEU A 158 16.22 -6.02 -1.98
CA LEU A 158 17.23 -7.06 -2.16
C LEU A 158 18.54 -6.56 -2.82
N LEU A 159 18.58 -5.31 -3.29
CA LEU A 159 19.83 -4.68 -3.74
C LEU A 159 20.74 -4.27 -2.56
N ASN A 160 20.17 -4.03 -1.37
CA ASN A 160 20.95 -3.69 -0.17
C ASN A 160 20.75 -4.71 0.95
N MET A 161 20.90 -5.98 0.64
CA MET A 161 20.82 -7.07 1.64
C MET A 161 21.91 -7.00 2.69
N LYS A 162 22.98 -6.24 2.44
CA LYS A 162 24.00 -5.96 3.48
C LYS A 162 23.37 -5.24 4.65
N LEU A 163 22.70 -4.10 4.40
CA LEU A 163 22.02 -3.33 5.43
C LEU A 163 20.91 -4.14 6.12
N VAL A 164 20.12 -4.90 5.35
CA VAL A 164 19.07 -5.77 5.92
C VAL A 164 19.68 -6.73 6.94
N LYS A 165 20.76 -7.42 6.59
CA LYS A 165 21.44 -8.37 7.47
C LYS A 165 22.07 -7.71 8.70
N GLU A 166 22.74 -6.58 8.53
CA GLU A 166 23.34 -5.80 9.61
C GLU A 166 22.27 -5.31 10.60
N THR A 167 21.15 -4.82 10.09
CA THR A 167 20.01 -4.36 10.91
C THR A 167 19.42 -5.51 11.75
N ILE A 168 19.16 -6.67 11.13
CA ILE A 168 18.60 -7.83 11.84
C ILE A 168 19.58 -8.33 12.90
N ALA A 169 20.84 -8.50 12.54
CA ALA A 169 21.88 -8.94 13.49
C ALA A 169 21.99 -7.96 14.68
N TYR A 170 21.89 -6.66 14.43
CA TYR A 170 21.88 -5.65 15.48
C TYR A 170 20.66 -5.78 16.39
N ILE A 171 19.46 -5.86 15.86
CA ILE A 171 18.22 -6.01 16.63
C ILE A 171 18.28 -7.29 17.49
N GLU A 172 18.71 -8.41 16.91
CA GLU A 172 18.86 -9.67 17.64
C GLU A 172 19.90 -9.58 18.76
N SER A 173 20.97 -8.79 18.58
CA SER A 173 22.02 -8.58 19.59
C SER A 173 21.55 -7.76 20.81
N LEU A 174 20.47 -7.00 20.69
CA LEU A 174 19.93 -6.20 21.79
C LEU A 174 19.29 -7.04 22.91
N ASN A 175 19.03 -8.32 22.66
CA ASN A 175 18.49 -9.28 23.63
C ASN A 175 17.27 -8.73 24.40
N LEU A 176 16.22 -8.37 23.68
CA LEU A 176 14.97 -7.79 24.23
C LEU A 176 13.90 -8.88 24.40
N PRO A 177 13.90 -9.68 25.48
CA PRO A 177 13.05 -10.86 25.64
C PRO A 177 11.56 -10.52 25.75
N SER A 178 11.23 -9.28 26.09
CA SER A 178 9.85 -8.78 26.15
C SER A 178 9.27 -8.41 24.79
N LEU A 179 10.07 -8.37 23.73
CA LEU A 179 9.67 -7.96 22.38
C LEU A 179 9.85 -9.11 21.40
N ILE A 180 8.89 -9.26 20.50
CA ILE A 180 8.94 -10.21 19.39
C ILE A 180 9.11 -9.41 18.10
N PHE A 181 10.19 -9.65 17.37
CA PHE A 181 10.45 -9.02 16.09
C PHE A 181 10.04 -9.94 14.94
N ASN A 182 9.20 -9.41 14.06
CA ASN A 182 8.83 -10.02 12.79
C ASN A 182 9.49 -9.23 11.66
N TYR A 183 9.79 -9.89 10.55
CA TYR A 183 10.42 -9.26 9.40
C TYR A 183 9.54 -9.37 8.17
N ASN A 184 9.45 -8.31 7.37
CA ASN A 184 8.79 -8.36 6.09
C ASN A 184 9.55 -7.58 5.02
N THR A 185 9.25 -7.89 3.77
CA THR A 185 9.76 -7.14 2.61
C THR A 185 8.81 -7.26 1.43
N THR A 186 8.75 -6.18 0.64
CA THR A 186 8.13 -6.21 -0.69
C THR A 186 9.25 -6.22 -1.72
N THR A 187 9.20 -7.13 -2.68
CA THR A 187 10.26 -7.29 -3.67
C THR A 187 9.70 -7.55 -5.07
N ASN A 188 10.44 -7.11 -6.08
CA ASN A 188 10.19 -7.47 -7.47
C ASN A 188 10.68 -8.90 -7.82
N ALA A 189 11.24 -9.61 -6.85
CA ALA A 189 11.74 -10.99 -6.92
C ALA A 189 12.83 -11.28 -7.97
N MET A 190 13.42 -10.26 -8.62
CA MET A 190 14.51 -10.46 -9.58
C MET A 190 15.78 -11.05 -8.95
N LEU A 191 15.98 -10.84 -7.65
CA LEU A 191 17.13 -11.32 -6.88
C LEU A 191 16.75 -12.37 -5.83
N LEU A 192 15.52 -12.85 -5.85
CA LEU A 192 14.99 -13.77 -4.84
C LEU A 192 15.80 -15.08 -4.80
N ASP A 193 16.26 -15.58 -5.93
CA ASP A 193 17.10 -16.77 -6.05
C ASP A 193 18.41 -16.71 -5.26
N ARG A 194 18.91 -15.51 -4.98
CA ARG A 194 20.17 -15.31 -4.23
C ARG A 194 19.99 -15.24 -2.73
N TYR A 195 18.78 -14.85 -2.29
CA TYR A 195 18.57 -14.49 -0.89
C TYR A 195 17.44 -15.27 -0.21
N MET A 196 16.73 -16.16 -0.95
CA MET A 196 15.60 -16.89 -0.41
C MET A 196 15.94 -17.71 0.84
N ASP A 197 17.12 -18.36 0.89
CA ASP A 197 17.52 -19.16 2.03
C ASP A 197 17.62 -18.32 3.31
N TYR A 198 18.21 -17.12 3.22
CA TYR A 198 18.28 -16.18 4.33
C TYR A 198 16.89 -15.64 4.72
N LEU A 199 16.05 -15.30 3.75
CA LEU A 199 14.70 -14.81 4.02
C LEU A 199 13.84 -15.88 4.70
N VAL A 200 14.00 -17.14 4.31
CA VAL A 200 13.35 -18.29 4.96
C VAL A 200 13.90 -18.51 6.36
N GLU A 201 15.22 -18.52 6.54
CA GLU A 201 15.88 -18.67 7.84
C GLU A 201 15.39 -17.61 8.84
N LYS A 202 15.27 -16.36 8.42
CA LYS A 202 14.78 -15.26 9.25
C LYS A 202 13.26 -15.12 9.26
N ASN A 203 12.54 -16.09 8.71
CA ASN A 203 11.08 -16.19 8.71
C ASN A 203 10.37 -14.93 8.19
N PHE A 204 10.88 -14.32 7.12
CA PHE A 204 10.27 -13.14 6.51
C PHE A 204 8.85 -13.40 6.01
N SER A 205 7.98 -12.42 6.14
CA SER A 205 6.77 -12.34 5.32
C SER A 205 7.13 -11.60 4.03
N ILE A 206 6.97 -12.27 2.89
CA ILE A 206 7.38 -11.75 1.58
C ILE A 206 6.15 -11.36 0.77
N LEU A 207 6.13 -10.12 0.27
CA LEU A 207 5.16 -9.64 -0.69
C LEU A 207 5.82 -9.50 -2.06
N ILE A 208 5.41 -10.34 -3.02
CA ILE A 208 6.00 -10.39 -4.35
C ILE A 208 5.20 -9.51 -5.30
N SER A 209 5.87 -8.59 -5.97
CA SER A 209 5.25 -7.71 -6.96
C SER A 209 5.14 -8.39 -8.32
N LEU A 210 3.91 -8.82 -8.70
CA LEU A 210 3.63 -9.49 -9.96
C LEU A 210 2.21 -9.16 -10.45
N ASP A 211 2.05 -8.66 -11.67
CA ASP A 211 0.79 -8.13 -12.18
C ASP A 211 -0.04 -9.16 -12.97
N GLY A 212 0.25 -10.45 -12.82
CA GLY A 212 -0.37 -11.54 -13.54
C GLY A 212 0.59 -12.22 -14.53
N ASN A 213 0.11 -12.60 -15.71
CA ASN A 213 0.91 -13.26 -16.75
C ASN A 213 1.88 -12.27 -17.46
N GLU A 214 2.60 -12.74 -18.47
CA GLU A 214 3.62 -11.95 -19.16
C GLU A 214 3.06 -10.68 -19.81
N VAL A 215 1.89 -10.77 -20.45
CA VAL A 215 1.23 -9.60 -21.09
C VAL A 215 0.77 -8.61 -20.02
N GLN A 216 0.22 -9.09 -18.94
CA GLN A 216 -0.24 -8.30 -17.82
C GLN A 216 0.92 -7.64 -17.05
N SER A 217 2.07 -8.30 -16.99
CA SER A 217 3.29 -7.78 -16.35
C SER A 217 4.18 -6.97 -17.31
N ALA A 218 3.71 -6.60 -18.49
CA ALA A 218 4.51 -5.95 -19.54
C ALA A 218 5.08 -4.57 -19.14
N TYR A 219 4.56 -3.95 -18.10
CA TYR A 219 5.10 -2.68 -17.58
C TYR A 219 6.24 -2.86 -16.56
N ARG A 220 6.53 -4.10 -16.14
CA ARG A 220 7.67 -4.42 -15.27
C ARG A 220 8.89 -4.76 -16.13
N VAL A 221 9.58 -3.73 -16.55
CA VAL A 221 10.77 -3.83 -17.41
C VAL A 221 12.05 -3.48 -16.64
N ASP A 222 13.18 -4.01 -17.14
CA ASP A 222 14.49 -3.59 -16.66
C ASP A 222 14.91 -2.24 -17.30
N LYS A 223 16.09 -1.73 -16.94
CA LYS A 223 16.67 -0.48 -17.46
C LYS A 223 16.92 -0.47 -18.97
N HIS A 224 16.81 -1.61 -19.62
CA HIS A 224 16.95 -1.76 -21.08
C HIS A 224 15.61 -2.01 -21.77
N GLY A 225 14.50 -1.97 -21.02
CA GLY A 225 13.16 -2.23 -21.54
C GLY A 225 12.81 -3.72 -21.70
N ASN A 226 13.65 -4.64 -21.21
CA ASN A 226 13.37 -6.07 -21.28
C ASN A 226 12.38 -6.50 -20.19
N SER A 227 11.50 -7.46 -20.52
CA SER A 227 10.56 -8.05 -19.56
C SER A 227 11.28 -8.74 -18.41
N SER A 228 10.82 -8.46 -17.18
CA SER A 228 11.30 -9.15 -15.98
C SER A 228 10.56 -10.47 -15.69
N PHE A 229 9.42 -10.70 -16.37
CA PHE A 229 8.44 -11.74 -16.05
C PHE A 229 9.03 -13.15 -15.90
N SER A 230 9.73 -13.63 -16.94
CA SER A 230 10.26 -15.01 -16.95
C SER A 230 11.24 -15.27 -15.80
N ARG A 231 12.06 -14.28 -15.43
CA ARG A 231 12.99 -14.40 -14.32
C ARG A 231 12.28 -14.39 -12.98
N VAL A 232 11.32 -13.49 -12.81
CA VAL A 232 10.50 -13.40 -11.58
C VAL A 232 9.76 -14.72 -11.35
N VAL A 233 9.02 -15.21 -12.35
CA VAL A 233 8.25 -16.47 -12.22
C VAL A 233 9.16 -17.66 -11.90
N ARG A 234 10.31 -17.78 -12.56
CA ARG A 234 11.29 -18.83 -12.27
C ARG A 234 11.78 -18.77 -10.82
N ASN A 235 12.11 -17.59 -10.32
CA ASN A 235 12.61 -17.40 -8.95
C ASN A 235 11.53 -17.72 -7.91
N VAL A 236 10.29 -17.30 -8.18
CA VAL A 236 9.13 -17.57 -7.30
C VAL A 236 8.80 -19.06 -7.26
N LYS A 237 8.80 -19.74 -8.42
CA LYS A 237 8.59 -21.21 -8.49
C LYS A 237 9.70 -21.95 -7.75
N LYS A 238 10.95 -21.53 -7.90
CA LYS A 238 12.07 -22.11 -7.16
C LYS A 238 11.87 -21.99 -5.64
N LEU A 239 11.41 -20.84 -5.14
CA LEU A 239 11.08 -20.66 -3.72
C LEU A 239 9.94 -21.61 -3.29
N GLN A 240 8.87 -21.71 -4.09
CA GLN A 240 7.73 -22.59 -3.82
C GLN A 240 8.12 -24.07 -3.78
N GLU A 241 8.95 -24.52 -4.71
CA GLU A 241 9.44 -25.90 -4.79
C GLU A 241 10.41 -26.24 -3.66
N THR A 242 11.28 -25.30 -3.28
CA THR A 242 12.30 -25.52 -2.25
C THR A 242 11.71 -25.44 -0.84
N TYR A 243 10.76 -24.55 -0.61
CA TYR A 243 10.19 -24.26 0.71
C TYR A 243 8.65 -24.17 0.66
N PRO A 244 7.91 -25.26 0.34
CA PRO A 244 6.48 -25.22 0.09
C PRO A 244 5.66 -24.73 1.30
N ASP A 245 5.94 -25.21 2.51
CA ASP A 245 5.22 -24.82 3.73
C ASP A 245 5.44 -23.35 4.10
N TYR A 246 6.65 -22.85 3.87
CA TYR A 246 6.97 -21.44 4.06
C TYR A 246 6.26 -20.59 2.99
N PHE A 247 6.31 -21.01 1.74
CA PHE A 247 5.64 -20.32 0.65
C PHE A 247 4.15 -20.17 0.92
N GLU A 248 3.49 -21.25 1.34
CA GLU A 248 2.08 -21.22 1.68
C GLU A 248 1.75 -20.18 2.77
N LYS A 249 2.55 -20.13 3.84
CA LYS A 249 2.24 -19.32 5.03
C LYS A 249 2.76 -17.90 4.97
N LYS A 250 3.85 -17.62 4.24
CA LYS A 250 4.63 -16.39 4.37
C LYS A 250 4.79 -15.59 3.08
N VAL A 251 4.40 -16.16 1.93
CA VAL A 251 4.52 -15.49 0.64
C VAL A 251 3.15 -15.07 0.12
N ASN A 252 3.02 -13.81 -0.26
CA ASN A 252 1.83 -13.25 -0.90
C ASN A 252 2.25 -12.42 -2.12
N PHE A 253 1.25 -11.99 -2.90
CA PHE A 253 1.45 -11.19 -4.10
C PHE A 253 0.75 -9.84 -3.97
N ASN A 254 1.35 -8.81 -4.55
CA ASN A 254 0.70 -7.56 -4.85
C ASN A 254 0.81 -7.26 -6.34
N SER A 255 -0.20 -6.57 -6.86
CA SER A 255 -0.29 -6.24 -8.27
C SER A 255 -0.80 -4.82 -8.45
N VAL A 256 -0.32 -4.15 -9.49
CA VAL A 256 -0.81 -2.84 -9.89
C VAL A 256 -1.86 -3.04 -10.99
N LEU A 257 -3.06 -2.46 -10.81
CA LEU A 257 -4.09 -2.42 -11.84
C LEU A 257 -3.76 -1.34 -12.87
N HIS A 258 -3.83 -1.71 -14.14
CA HIS A 258 -3.58 -0.82 -15.27
C HIS A 258 -4.34 -1.32 -16.52
N ASP A 259 -4.18 -0.66 -17.65
CA ASP A 259 -4.89 -0.91 -18.91
C ASP A 259 -4.67 -2.31 -19.54
N LYS A 260 -3.64 -3.05 -19.10
CA LYS A 260 -3.31 -4.39 -19.64
C LYS A 260 -3.75 -5.55 -18.75
N ASN A 261 -4.39 -5.28 -17.62
CA ASN A 261 -4.85 -6.33 -16.73
C ASN A 261 -6.22 -5.99 -16.09
N SER A 262 -6.82 -6.99 -15.46
CA SER A 262 -8.00 -6.83 -14.61
C SER A 262 -7.84 -7.68 -13.35
N VAL A 263 -8.64 -7.40 -12.33
CA VAL A 263 -8.64 -8.16 -11.06
C VAL A 263 -8.83 -9.66 -11.33
N ASP A 264 -9.82 -10.01 -12.16
CA ASP A 264 -10.14 -11.41 -12.46
C ASP A 264 -8.98 -12.15 -13.16
N GLN A 265 -8.29 -11.46 -14.08
CA GLN A 265 -7.15 -12.02 -14.80
C GLN A 265 -5.97 -12.25 -13.87
N ILE A 266 -5.65 -11.26 -13.02
CA ILE A 266 -4.57 -11.35 -12.03
C ILE A 266 -4.87 -12.47 -11.04
N TYR A 267 -6.08 -12.47 -10.46
CA TYR A 267 -6.51 -13.49 -9.51
C TYR A 267 -6.40 -14.88 -10.10
N SER A 268 -6.97 -15.09 -11.30
CA SER A 268 -6.94 -16.39 -11.99
C SER A 268 -5.50 -16.86 -12.24
N TYR A 269 -4.61 -15.95 -12.67
CA TYR A 269 -3.21 -16.29 -12.90
C TYR A 269 -2.49 -16.69 -11.61
N ILE A 270 -2.61 -15.88 -10.55
CA ILE A 270 -1.95 -16.14 -9.25
C ILE A 270 -2.49 -17.43 -8.63
N LYS A 271 -3.80 -17.63 -8.65
CA LYS A 271 -4.44 -18.85 -8.14
C LYS A 271 -3.98 -20.10 -8.87
N THR A 272 -3.95 -20.06 -10.21
CA THR A 272 -3.61 -21.23 -11.02
C THR A 272 -2.13 -21.60 -10.92
N ASN A 273 -1.23 -20.61 -10.83
CA ASN A 273 0.22 -20.86 -10.91
C ASN A 273 0.90 -21.01 -9.53
N PHE A 274 0.31 -20.44 -8.48
CA PHE A 274 0.94 -20.37 -7.15
C PHE A 274 0.01 -20.81 -6.02
N ASP A 275 -1.25 -21.14 -6.30
CA ASP A 275 -2.30 -21.48 -5.33
C ASP A 275 -2.49 -20.40 -4.23
N LYS A 276 -2.44 -19.13 -4.65
CA LYS A 276 -2.63 -17.97 -3.77
C LYS A 276 -3.87 -17.18 -4.15
N THR A 277 -4.43 -16.44 -3.17
CA THR A 277 -5.64 -15.62 -3.34
C THR A 277 -5.41 -14.22 -2.82
#